data_84f63ef7563626fb4cd40a76b19bd869
#
_entry.id   84f63ef7563626fb4cd40a76b19bd869
#
_cell.length_a   1.000
_cell.length_b   1.000
_cell.length_c   1.000
_cell.angle_alpha   90.00
_cell.angle_beta   90.00
_cell.angle_gamma   90.00
#
_symmetry.space_group_name_H-M   'P 1'
#
loop_
_entity.id
_entity.type
_entity.pdbx_description
1 polymer ?
#
loop_
_entity_poly.entity_id
_entity_poly.type
_entity_poly.pdbx_seq_one_letter_code
_entity_poly.pdbx_strand_id
1 'polypeptide(L)'
;MRKKQVGAIAIKSFALLVVLGTAYQAMAQDATTPYPNMAPIEQYLMDRNAEIAMARSAAPESISRDAEIRVLGRHGYETAVKGKNDFVCMVERSWISPIDDPGFWNPKGRAPICFNAAAARTYLPRVIKKTELILAGRTKAQIIETIASAVEKRELPAMEPAAMCYMLSKQGYLSDSAGHWHPHLMFFVSQSEPTARGAGLPGSPIFAFNDTWEHLTTFLVPVREWSDGTEDR
;
A
#
# COMPACT_ATOMS: atom_id res chain seq x y z
N MET A 1 19.53 -13.35 92.28
CA MET A 1 20.94 -13.81 92.40
C MET A 1 21.52 -13.98 90.99
N ARG A 2 22.62 -13.21 90.74
CA ARG A 2 23.81 -13.56 89.94
C ARG A 2 23.58 -14.23 88.57
N LYS A 3 24.22 -13.91 87.49
CA LYS A 3 25.52 -13.21 87.25
C LYS A 3 25.54 -12.74 85.78
N LYS A 4 26.20 -11.64 85.54
CA LYS A 4 26.74 -11.17 84.27
C LYS A 4 27.61 -12.22 83.59
N GLN A 5 27.62 -12.32 82.29
CA GLN A 5 28.84 -12.46 81.52
C GLN A 5 28.79 -11.75 80.19
N VAL A 6 29.83 -11.02 79.97
CA VAL A 6 30.22 -10.27 78.81
C VAL A 6 30.93 -11.24 77.86
N GLY A 7 30.69 -11.16 76.56
CA GLY A 7 31.44 -12.00 75.62
C GLY A 7 31.35 -11.53 74.17
N ALA A 8 32.43 -10.84 73.82
CA ALA A 8 33.07 -10.79 72.51
C ALA A 8 32.28 -10.35 71.24
N ILE A 9 32.66 -9.18 70.82
CA ILE A 9 32.46 -8.59 69.48
C ILE A 9 33.23 -9.42 68.45
N ALA A 10 32.54 -10.03 67.51
CA ALA A 10 33.13 -10.59 66.29
C ALA A 10 32.73 -9.68 65.09
N ILE A 11 33.71 -8.89 64.71
CA ILE A 11 33.65 -8.10 63.48
C ILE A 11 33.78 -9.08 62.32
N LYS A 12 32.66 -9.36 61.61
CA LYS A 12 32.71 -10.04 60.36
C LYS A 12 32.69 -8.99 59.24
N SER A 13 33.81 -8.87 58.57
CA SER A 13 34.02 -8.10 57.38
C SER A 13 33.03 -8.55 56.29
N PHE A 14 32.09 -7.70 55.94
CA PHE A 14 31.22 -7.92 54.81
C PHE A 14 31.94 -7.42 53.57
N ALA A 15 32.49 -8.36 52.79
CA ALA A 15 33.05 -8.06 51.49
C ALA A 15 31.90 -7.61 50.55
N LEU A 16 31.91 -6.34 50.19
CA LEU A 16 31.00 -5.75 49.24
C LEU A 16 31.40 -6.22 47.84
N LEU A 17 30.75 -7.26 47.33
CA LEU A 17 30.82 -7.65 45.91
C LEU A 17 30.03 -6.64 45.09
N VAL A 18 30.75 -5.68 44.50
CA VAL A 18 30.19 -4.81 43.46
C VAL A 18 30.07 -5.64 42.20
N VAL A 19 28.87 -6.17 41.95
CA VAL A 19 28.50 -6.74 40.64
C VAL A 19 28.28 -5.57 39.71
N LEU A 20 29.28 -5.28 38.89
CA LEU A 20 29.14 -4.41 37.70
C LEU A 20 28.24 -5.14 36.71
N GLY A 21 26.93 -4.91 36.85
CA GLY A 21 25.96 -5.23 35.83
C GLY A 21 26.18 -4.30 34.63
N THR A 22 26.90 -4.78 33.62
CA THR A 22 26.89 -4.16 32.30
C THR A 22 25.48 -4.29 31.75
N ALA A 23 24.69 -3.23 31.90
CA ALA A 23 23.46 -3.07 31.18
C ALA A 23 23.84 -3.00 29.70
N TYR A 24 23.68 -4.12 28.97
CA TYR A 24 23.55 -4.11 27.54
C TYR A 24 22.26 -3.35 27.25
N GLN A 25 22.36 -2.05 27.05
CA GLN A 25 21.34 -1.32 26.29
C GLN A 25 21.40 -1.89 24.89
N ALA A 26 20.50 -2.83 24.60
CA ALA A 26 20.12 -3.10 23.24
C ALA A 26 19.62 -1.76 22.68
N MET A 27 20.46 -1.06 21.94
CA MET A 27 20.00 -0.01 21.03
C MET A 27 19.08 -0.73 20.06
N ALA A 28 17.78 -0.66 20.32
CA ALA A 28 16.80 -0.80 19.26
C ALA A 28 17.21 0.27 18.23
N GLN A 29 17.86 -0.15 17.15
CA GLN A 29 17.95 0.66 15.96
C GLN A 29 16.49 0.86 15.57
N ASP A 30 15.95 2.05 15.84
CA ASP A 30 14.79 2.55 15.14
C ASP A 30 15.13 2.40 13.66
N ALA A 31 14.57 1.39 13.03
CA ALA A 31 14.65 1.23 11.60
C ALA A 31 13.96 2.47 11.04
N THR A 32 14.75 3.50 10.75
CA THR A 32 14.25 4.74 10.18
C THR A 32 13.49 4.35 8.93
N THR A 33 12.20 4.66 8.91
CA THR A 33 11.34 4.42 7.74
C THR A 33 12.08 4.96 6.52
N PRO A 34 12.40 4.15 5.51
CA PRO A 34 13.29 4.55 4.40
C PRO A 34 12.69 5.74 3.61
N TYR A 35 11.38 5.93 3.69
CA TYR A 35 10.65 7.01 3.03
C TYR A 35 9.71 7.69 4.03
N PRO A 36 10.23 8.55 4.96
CA PRO A 36 9.43 9.15 6.02
C PRO A 36 8.46 10.23 5.50
N ASN A 37 8.78 10.84 4.36
CA ASN A 37 8.02 11.93 3.75
C ASN A 37 7.97 11.79 2.23
N MET A 38 7.02 12.48 1.61
CA MET A 38 6.94 12.60 0.16
C MET A 38 8.19 13.30 -0.39
N ALA A 39 8.83 12.69 -1.38
CA ALA A 39 9.89 13.31 -2.16
C ALA A 39 9.34 14.44 -3.06
N PRO A 40 10.18 15.32 -3.63
CA PRO A 40 9.74 16.24 -4.68
C PRO A 40 8.99 15.52 -5.80
N ILE A 41 7.91 16.14 -6.29
CA ILE A 41 6.98 15.51 -7.26
C ILE A 41 7.71 15.01 -8.50
N GLU A 42 8.77 15.66 -8.90
CA GLU A 42 9.61 15.29 -10.06
C GLU A 42 10.13 13.86 -10.01
N GLN A 43 10.34 13.32 -8.81
CA GLN A 43 10.80 11.94 -8.63
C GLN A 43 9.70 10.90 -8.89
N TYR A 44 8.44 11.31 -8.83
CA TYR A 44 7.29 10.45 -9.14
C TYR A 44 6.84 10.55 -10.59
N LEU A 45 7.21 11.64 -11.29
CA LEU A 45 6.86 11.79 -12.69
C LEU A 45 7.65 10.83 -13.58
N MET A 46 7.07 10.50 -14.72
CA MET A 46 7.69 9.69 -15.77
C MET A 46 7.69 10.47 -17.08
N ASP A 47 8.53 10.03 -18.03
CA ASP A 47 8.34 10.42 -19.41
C ASP A 47 6.92 10.03 -19.86
N ARG A 48 6.22 10.94 -20.53
CA ARG A 48 4.80 10.75 -20.88
C ARG A 48 4.57 9.49 -21.72
N ASN A 49 5.43 9.24 -22.71
CA ASN A 49 5.27 8.10 -23.59
C ASN A 49 5.63 6.79 -22.89
N ALA A 50 6.65 6.82 -22.02
CA ALA A 50 7.01 5.68 -21.17
C ALA A 50 5.86 5.35 -20.19
N GLU A 51 5.22 6.35 -19.60
CA GLU A 51 4.07 6.12 -18.70
C GLU A 51 2.85 5.57 -19.45
N ILE A 52 2.55 6.07 -20.65
CA ILE A 52 1.49 5.53 -21.50
C ILE A 52 1.74 4.06 -21.84
N ALA A 53 2.97 3.72 -22.23
CA ALA A 53 3.34 2.34 -22.54
C ALA A 53 3.23 1.42 -21.32
N MET A 54 3.69 1.89 -20.16
CA MET A 54 3.61 1.15 -18.91
C MET A 54 2.13 0.98 -18.45
N ALA A 55 1.29 2.00 -18.56
CA ALA A 55 -0.13 1.89 -18.23
C ALA A 55 -0.83 0.84 -19.10
N ARG A 56 -0.53 0.77 -20.40
CA ARG A 56 -1.07 -0.24 -21.32
C ARG A 56 -0.66 -1.65 -20.96
N SER A 57 0.55 -1.83 -20.41
CA SER A 57 1.04 -3.15 -20.00
C SER A 57 0.30 -3.75 -18.79
N ALA A 58 -0.59 -3.00 -18.15
CA ALA A 58 -1.37 -3.48 -17.01
C ALA A 58 -2.41 -4.55 -17.38
N ALA A 59 -2.86 -4.62 -18.63
CA ALA A 59 -3.90 -5.54 -19.10
C ALA A 59 -3.54 -6.08 -20.48
N PRO A 60 -4.14 -7.22 -20.92
CA PRO A 60 -3.97 -7.72 -22.28
C PRO A 60 -4.28 -6.66 -23.35
N GLU A 61 -3.63 -6.77 -24.50
CA GLU A 61 -3.78 -5.79 -25.60
C GLU A 61 -5.23 -5.62 -26.06
N SER A 62 -6.01 -6.70 -26.05
CA SER A 62 -7.45 -6.68 -26.38
C SER A 62 -8.26 -5.74 -25.48
N ILE A 63 -7.77 -5.39 -24.30
CA ILE A 63 -8.37 -4.46 -23.37
C ILE A 63 -7.67 -3.10 -23.44
N SER A 64 -6.34 -3.09 -23.28
CA SER A 64 -5.56 -1.86 -23.09
C SER A 64 -5.37 -1.03 -24.35
N ARG A 65 -5.53 -1.61 -25.54
CA ARG A 65 -5.40 -0.90 -26.83
C ARG A 65 -6.39 0.27 -26.94
N ASP A 66 -7.63 0.02 -26.59
CA ASP A 66 -8.73 1.00 -26.71
C ASP A 66 -9.11 1.64 -25.37
N ALA A 67 -8.35 1.40 -24.30
CA ALA A 67 -8.58 1.99 -22.99
C ALA A 67 -8.22 3.49 -22.96
N GLU A 68 -8.90 4.25 -22.11
CA GLU A 68 -8.41 5.58 -21.73
C GLU A 68 -7.09 5.42 -20.96
N ILE A 69 -6.11 6.25 -21.29
CA ILE A 69 -4.84 6.26 -20.55
C ILE A 69 -4.72 7.56 -19.79
N ARG A 70 -4.48 7.46 -18.48
CA ARG A 70 -4.14 8.59 -17.63
C ARG A 70 -2.68 8.54 -17.22
N VAL A 71 -2.06 9.72 -17.17
CA VAL A 71 -0.67 9.90 -16.73
C VAL A 71 -0.63 10.90 -15.57
N LEU A 72 0.35 10.76 -14.70
CA LEU A 72 0.52 11.67 -13.58
C LEU A 72 1.24 12.94 -14.04
N GLY A 73 0.55 14.07 -13.94
CA GLY A 73 1.12 15.41 -14.08
C GLY A 73 1.43 16.04 -12.72
N ARG A 74 1.91 17.28 -12.73
CA ARG A 74 2.24 18.03 -11.50
C ARG A 74 1.02 18.31 -10.61
N HIS A 75 -0.17 18.31 -11.17
CA HIS A 75 -1.42 18.67 -10.49
C HIS A 75 -2.40 17.50 -10.33
N GLY A 76 -1.99 16.29 -10.68
CA GLY A 76 -2.81 15.09 -10.63
C GLY A 76 -2.78 14.31 -11.92
N TYR A 77 -3.63 13.29 -12.01
CA TYR A 77 -3.77 12.49 -13.22
C TYR A 77 -4.55 13.22 -14.29
N GLU A 78 -4.03 13.21 -15.51
CA GLU A 78 -4.65 13.79 -16.69
C GLU A 78 -4.83 12.74 -17.80
N THR A 79 -5.86 12.90 -18.63
CA THR A 79 -6.09 12.02 -19.78
C THR A 79 -5.03 12.26 -20.86
N ALA A 80 -4.18 11.27 -21.08
CA ALA A 80 -3.16 11.28 -22.13
C ALA A 80 -3.69 10.73 -23.45
N VAL A 81 -4.55 9.70 -23.38
CA VAL A 81 -5.19 9.05 -24.54
C VAL A 81 -6.66 8.84 -24.21
N LYS A 82 -7.56 9.26 -25.10
CA LYS A 82 -8.99 8.99 -24.96
C LYS A 82 -9.29 7.52 -25.26
N GLY A 83 -10.11 6.90 -24.41
CA GLY A 83 -10.56 5.52 -24.59
C GLY A 83 -11.77 5.37 -25.51
N LYS A 84 -12.05 4.09 -25.87
CA LYS A 84 -13.21 3.68 -26.67
C LYS A 84 -13.98 2.49 -26.07
N ASN A 85 -13.48 1.89 -24.99
CA ASN A 85 -14.01 0.66 -24.40
C ASN A 85 -14.33 0.74 -22.91
N ASP A 86 -14.46 1.94 -22.37
CA ASP A 86 -14.77 2.25 -20.96
C ASP A 86 -13.73 1.71 -19.92
N PHE A 87 -12.62 1.12 -20.35
CA PHE A 87 -11.50 0.82 -19.48
C PHE A 87 -10.62 2.05 -19.30
N VAL A 88 -10.05 2.20 -18.09
CA VAL A 88 -9.10 3.27 -17.76
C VAL A 88 -7.84 2.64 -17.23
N CYS A 89 -6.71 2.82 -17.91
CA CYS A 89 -5.41 2.34 -17.47
C CYS A 89 -4.51 3.52 -17.08
N MET A 90 -3.70 3.30 -16.04
CA MET A 90 -2.77 4.30 -15.51
C MET A 90 -1.60 3.62 -14.79
N VAL A 91 -0.62 4.40 -14.35
CA VAL A 91 0.42 3.93 -13.44
C VAL A 91 0.23 4.63 -12.10
N GLU A 92 -0.33 3.92 -11.13
CA GLU A 92 -0.37 4.43 -9.76
C GLU A 92 1.04 4.50 -9.17
N ARG A 93 1.19 5.27 -8.11
CA ARG A 93 2.45 5.43 -7.39
C ARG A 93 2.42 4.65 -6.08
N SER A 94 3.48 4.72 -5.31
CA SER A 94 3.60 4.01 -4.04
C SER A 94 2.44 4.22 -3.06
N TRP A 95 1.72 5.32 -3.17
CA TRP A 95 0.52 5.58 -2.36
C TRP A 95 -0.73 4.76 -2.71
N ILE A 96 -0.63 3.82 -3.67
CA ILE A 96 -1.61 2.72 -3.79
C ILE A 96 -1.56 1.80 -2.58
N SER A 97 -0.37 1.64 -1.96
CA SER A 97 -0.18 0.85 -0.75
C SER A 97 -0.99 1.41 0.43
N PRO A 98 -1.24 0.58 1.46
CA PRO A 98 -1.81 1.04 2.72
C PRO A 98 -1.09 2.27 3.26
N ILE A 99 -1.84 3.17 3.87
CA ILE A 99 -1.32 4.48 4.27
C ILE A 99 -0.23 4.40 5.36
N ASP A 100 -0.19 3.32 6.12
CA ASP A 100 0.81 3.00 7.14
C ASP A 100 2.02 2.22 6.59
N ASP A 101 1.98 1.82 5.31
CA ASP A 101 3.11 1.12 4.67
C ASP A 101 4.38 1.98 4.73
N PRO A 102 5.54 1.41 5.13
CA PRO A 102 6.83 2.12 5.13
C PRO A 102 7.25 2.65 3.76
N GLY A 103 6.79 2.01 2.69
CA GLY A 103 7.05 2.40 1.29
C GLY A 103 6.04 3.41 0.73
N PHE A 104 5.08 3.89 1.51
CA PHE A 104 4.01 4.78 1.02
C PHE A 104 4.54 6.00 0.26
N TRP A 105 5.68 6.53 0.64
CA TRP A 105 6.34 7.65 -0.03
C TRP A 105 7.50 7.25 -0.93
N ASN A 106 7.65 5.97 -1.30
CA ASN A 106 8.73 5.52 -2.16
C ASN A 106 8.59 6.09 -3.59
N PRO A 107 9.48 6.98 -4.05
CA PRO A 107 9.35 7.60 -5.36
C PRO A 107 9.56 6.64 -6.54
N LYS A 108 10.06 5.42 -6.29
CA LYS A 108 10.22 4.38 -7.31
C LYS A 108 8.94 3.60 -7.56
N GLY A 109 7.95 3.65 -6.64
CA GLY A 109 6.70 2.90 -6.75
C GLY A 109 6.01 3.13 -8.10
N ARG A 110 5.74 2.04 -8.83
CA ARG A 110 5.07 2.04 -10.14
C ARG A 110 4.11 0.87 -10.19
N ALA A 111 2.84 1.19 -10.18
CA ALA A 111 1.75 0.23 -10.16
C ALA A 111 0.88 0.38 -11.41
N PRO A 112 1.27 -0.23 -12.55
CA PRO A 112 0.44 -0.27 -13.73
C PRO A 112 -0.86 -1.01 -13.43
N ILE A 113 -1.99 -0.32 -13.62
CA ILE A 113 -3.33 -0.80 -13.29
C ILE A 113 -4.30 -0.40 -14.39
N CYS A 114 -5.25 -1.30 -14.70
CA CYS A 114 -6.28 -1.06 -15.70
C CYS A 114 -7.65 -1.39 -15.12
N PHE A 115 -8.44 -0.37 -14.85
CA PHE A 115 -9.78 -0.47 -14.26
C PHE A 115 -10.83 -0.80 -15.33
N ASN A 116 -11.75 -1.72 -15.01
CA ASN A 116 -12.95 -1.89 -15.83
C ASN A 116 -13.93 -0.72 -15.62
N ALA A 117 -14.99 -0.68 -16.42
CA ALA A 117 -15.97 0.41 -16.39
C ALA A 117 -16.56 0.66 -14.99
N ALA A 118 -16.87 -0.40 -14.22
CA ALA A 118 -17.42 -0.28 -12.88
C ALA A 118 -16.40 0.33 -11.90
N ALA A 119 -15.15 -0.13 -11.94
CA ALA A 119 -14.08 0.42 -11.11
C ALA A 119 -13.68 1.84 -11.53
N ALA A 120 -13.71 2.13 -12.83
CA ALA A 120 -13.45 3.48 -13.35
C ALA A 120 -14.48 4.49 -12.85
N ARG A 121 -15.75 4.07 -12.65
CA ARG A 121 -16.79 4.94 -12.07
C ARG A 121 -16.76 5.04 -10.57
N THR A 122 -16.31 4.00 -9.84
CA THR A 122 -16.53 3.91 -8.39
C THR A 122 -15.25 3.84 -7.55
N TYR A 123 -14.19 3.21 -8.03
CA TYR A 123 -12.92 3.12 -7.33
C TYR A 123 -11.94 4.23 -7.76
N LEU A 124 -11.77 4.45 -9.06
CA LEU A 124 -10.86 5.47 -9.60
C LEU A 124 -11.08 6.87 -9.00
N PRO A 125 -12.31 7.37 -8.72
CA PRO A 125 -12.50 8.64 -8.03
C PRO A 125 -11.78 8.74 -6.67
N ARG A 126 -11.67 7.62 -5.93
CA ARG A 126 -10.90 7.58 -4.66
C ARG A 126 -9.41 7.73 -4.91
N VAL A 127 -8.88 7.04 -5.92
CA VAL A 127 -7.47 7.14 -6.33
C VAL A 127 -7.13 8.57 -6.71
N ILE A 128 -7.97 9.22 -7.50
CA ILE A 128 -7.77 10.61 -7.92
C ILE A 128 -7.80 11.53 -6.70
N LYS A 129 -8.81 11.41 -5.85
CA LYS A 129 -8.94 12.22 -4.64
C LYS A 129 -7.75 12.06 -3.69
N LYS A 130 -7.31 10.82 -3.45
CA LYS A 130 -6.11 10.54 -2.64
C LYS A 130 -4.89 11.24 -3.24
N THR A 131 -4.67 11.10 -4.54
CA THR A 131 -3.55 11.73 -5.25
C THR A 131 -3.59 13.26 -5.14
N GLU A 132 -4.76 13.89 -5.35
CA GLU A 132 -4.92 15.33 -5.19
C GLU A 132 -4.56 15.82 -3.78
N LEU A 133 -5.00 15.11 -2.74
CA LEU A 133 -4.68 15.43 -1.35
C LEU A 133 -3.18 15.31 -1.08
N ILE A 134 -2.54 14.28 -1.61
CA ILE A 134 -1.10 14.06 -1.51
C ILE A 134 -0.33 15.21 -2.17
N LEU A 135 -0.69 15.56 -3.39
CA LEU A 135 -0.06 16.66 -4.12
C LEU A 135 -0.30 18.02 -3.48
N ALA A 136 -1.41 18.17 -2.76
CA ALA A 136 -1.69 19.34 -1.93
C ALA A 136 -0.93 19.35 -0.59
N GLY A 137 -0.04 18.38 -0.35
CA GLY A 137 0.79 18.30 0.86
C GLY A 137 0.02 17.92 2.13
N ARG A 138 -1.12 17.24 2.01
CA ARG A 138 -1.90 16.79 3.17
C ARG A 138 -1.16 15.68 3.91
N THR A 139 -1.23 15.72 5.24
CA THR A 139 -0.70 14.64 6.09
C THR A 139 -1.52 13.36 5.91
N LYS A 140 -0.93 12.20 6.24
CA LYS A 140 -1.64 10.91 6.23
C LYS A 140 -2.95 10.95 7.01
N ALA A 141 -2.96 11.58 8.19
CA ALA A 141 -4.18 11.76 9.00
C ALA A 141 -5.25 12.60 8.28
N GLN A 142 -4.85 13.71 7.64
CA GLN A 142 -5.79 14.54 6.87
C GLN A 142 -6.33 13.84 5.63
N ILE A 143 -5.52 12.98 4.99
CA ILE A 143 -5.97 12.16 3.85
C ILE A 143 -7.06 11.19 4.32
N ILE A 144 -6.81 10.44 5.40
CA ILE A 144 -7.79 9.51 5.99
C ILE A 144 -9.09 10.24 6.31
N GLU A 145 -9.01 11.31 7.09
CA GLU A 145 -10.18 12.08 7.52
C GLU A 145 -11.00 12.60 6.34
N THR A 146 -10.31 13.17 5.33
CA THR A 146 -10.98 13.75 4.17
C THR A 146 -11.68 12.68 3.33
N ILE A 147 -11.03 11.54 3.05
CA ILE A 147 -11.63 10.49 2.25
C ILE A 147 -12.74 9.78 3.03
N ALA A 148 -12.53 9.44 4.31
CA ALA A 148 -13.58 8.85 5.15
C ALA A 148 -14.84 9.72 5.18
N SER A 149 -14.68 11.03 5.41
CA SER A 149 -15.80 11.98 5.38
C SER A 149 -16.50 12.02 4.00
N ALA A 150 -15.72 11.98 2.90
CA ALA A 150 -16.29 11.98 1.55
C ALA A 150 -17.07 10.68 1.24
N VAL A 151 -16.62 9.54 1.77
CA VAL A 151 -17.34 8.26 1.67
C VAL A 151 -18.64 8.30 2.46
N GLU A 152 -18.59 8.74 3.74
CA GLU A 152 -19.77 8.84 4.60
C GLU A 152 -20.83 9.78 4.03
N LYS A 153 -20.41 10.92 3.47
CA LYS A 153 -21.29 11.92 2.83
C LYS A 153 -21.75 11.52 1.43
N ARG A 154 -21.29 10.39 0.91
CA ARG A 154 -21.56 9.93 -0.46
C ARG A 154 -21.09 10.91 -1.55
N GLU A 155 -20.07 11.70 -1.26
CA GLU A 155 -19.36 12.52 -2.24
C GLU A 155 -18.46 11.66 -3.15
N LEU A 156 -18.01 10.51 -2.63
CA LEU A 156 -17.39 9.45 -3.42
C LEU A 156 -18.42 8.34 -3.68
N PRO A 157 -18.45 7.79 -4.92
CA PRO A 157 -19.42 6.76 -5.29
C PRO A 157 -19.29 5.49 -4.44
N ALA A 158 -20.40 4.81 -4.15
CA ALA A 158 -20.38 3.45 -3.62
C ALA A 158 -19.81 2.48 -4.66
N MET A 159 -19.16 1.39 -4.20
CA MET A 159 -18.62 0.37 -5.11
C MET A 159 -19.73 -0.29 -5.90
N GLU A 160 -19.63 -0.26 -7.23
CA GLU A 160 -20.50 -1.02 -8.11
C GLU A 160 -20.15 -2.51 -8.07
N PRO A 161 -21.14 -3.40 -8.24
CA PRO A 161 -20.88 -4.82 -8.47
C PRO A 161 -19.91 -5.03 -9.63
N ALA A 162 -19.03 -6.02 -9.51
CA ALA A 162 -17.99 -6.36 -10.49
C ALA A 162 -16.93 -5.26 -10.74
N ALA A 163 -16.80 -4.26 -9.88
CA ALA A 163 -15.68 -3.35 -9.94
C ALA A 163 -14.36 -4.12 -9.74
N MET A 164 -13.48 -4.06 -10.76
CA MET A 164 -12.21 -4.80 -10.75
C MET A 164 -11.14 -4.12 -11.58
N CYS A 165 -9.89 -4.55 -11.39
CA CYS A 165 -8.77 -4.13 -12.21
C CYS A 165 -7.86 -5.28 -12.61
N TYR A 166 -7.04 -5.01 -13.61
CA TYR A 166 -5.90 -5.82 -14.03
C TYR A 166 -4.60 -5.18 -13.54
N MET A 167 -3.69 -6.00 -13.00
CA MET A 167 -2.33 -5.63 -12.65
C MET A 167 -1.37 -6.71 -13.16
N LEU A 168 -1.29 -6.81 -14.50
CA LEU A 168 -0.58 -7.88 -15.20
C LEU A 168 0.74 -7.41 -15.84
N SER A 169 1.31 -6.30 -15.36
CA SER A 169 2.54 -5.76 -15.91
C SER A 169 3.78 -6.30 -15.23
N LYS A 170 4.75 -6.81 -15.99
CA LYS A 170 6.09 -7.13 -15.52
C LYS A 170 6.91 -5.91 -15.08
N GLN A 171 6.47 -4.71 -15.50
CA GLN A 171 7.19 -3.46 -15.26
C GLN A 171 6.79 -2.81 -13.92
N GLY A 172 5.88 -3.42 -13.16
CA GLY A 172 5.50 -2.94 -11.85
C GLY A 172 6.67 -2.96 -10.88
N TYR A 173 6.74 -1.98 -10.00
CA TYR A 173 7.71 -1.92 -8.91
C TYR A 173 6.95 -1.69 -7.59
N LEU A 174 6.92 -2.71 -6.75
CA LEU A 174 6.16 -2.71 -5.51
C LEU A 174 6.95 -2.05 -4.36
N SER A 175 8.16 -2.56 -4.10
CA SER A 175 8.99 -2.10 -2.99
C SER A 175 10.46 -2.43 -3.21
N ASP A 176 11.35 -1.83 -2.41
CA ASP A 176 12.79 -2.11 -2.46
C ASP A 176 13.14 -3.56 -2.06
N SER A 177 12.28 -4.23 -1.31
CA SER A 177 12.48 -5.62 -0.90
C SER A 177 11.90 -6.64 -1.88
N ALA A 178 10.75 -6.34 -2.46
CA ALA A 178 10.05 -7.26 -3.36
C ALA A 178 10.40 -7.05 -4.84
N GLY A 179 10.82 -5.85 -5.23
CA GLY A 179 10.98 -5.46 -6.63
C GLY A 179 9.63 -5.36 -7.34
N HIS A 180 9.27 -6.38 -8.13
CA HIS A 180 7.98 -6.46 -8.81
C HIS A 180 6.96 -7.32 -8.02
N TRP A 181 5.69 -7.29 -8.46
CA TRP A 181 4.64 -8.18 -7.97
C TRP A 181 4.43 -9.37 -8.92
N HIS A 182 3.64 -10.35 -8.48
CA HIS A 182 3.07 -11.37 -9.36
C HIS A 182 1.84 -10.82 -10.08
N PRO A 183 1.54 -11.30 -11.32
CA PRO A 183 0.35 -10.87 -12.05
C PRO A 183 -0.92 -11.24 -11.27
N HIS A 184 -1.84 -10.29 -11.14
CA HIS A 184 -3.05 -10.49 -10.36
C HIS A 184 -4.20 -9.61 -10.83
N LEU A 185 -5.40 -10.01 -10.41
CA LEU A 185 -6.62 -9.21 -10.52
C LEU A 185 -7.00 -8.72 -9.13
N MET A 186 -7.57 -7.52 -9.05
CA MET A 186 -8.21 -7.07 -7.81
C MET A 186 -9.70 -6.81 -8.05
N PHE A 187 -10.52 -7.16 -7.06
CA PHE A 187 -11.95 -6.89 -7.03
C PHE A 187 -12.25 -5.98 -5.85
N PHE A 188 -12.97 -4.91 -6.13
CA PHE A 188 -13.31 -3.88 -5.16
C PHE A 188 -14.77 -4.03 -4.75
N VAL A 189 -15.01 -4.23 -3.47
CA VAL A 189 -16.38 -4.36 -2.94
C VAL A 189 -16.54 -3.48 -1.70
N SER A 190 -17.77 -3.10 -1.41
CA SER A 190 -18.07 -2.48 -0.12
C SER A 190 -17.61 -3.41 1.01
N GLN A 191 -17.18 -2.82 2.13
CA GLN A 191 -16.61 -3.56 3.27
C GLN A 191 -17.40 -4.83 3.57
N SER A 192 -16.74 -5.96 3.62
CA SER A 192 -17.33 -7.28 3.83
C SER A 192 -16.36 -8.21 4.54
N GLU A 193 -16.87 -9.30 5.11
CA GLU A 193 -16.02 -10.33 5.71
C GLU A 193 -15.19 -11.06 4.64
N PRO A 194 -13.84 -11.00 4.72
CA PRO A 194 -12.96 -11.63 3.72
C PRO A 194 -13.19 -13.12 3.56
N THR A 195 -13.43 -13.84 4.65
CA THR A 195 -13.65 -15.30 4.67
C THR A 195 -14.92 -15.72 3.97
N ALA A 196 -15.94 -14.85 3.86
CA ALA A 196 -17.17 -15.13 3.12
C ALA A 196 -16.92 -15.38 1.62
N ARG A 197 -15.74 -14.98 1.10
CA ARG A 197 -15.29 -15.25 -0.26
C ARG A 197 -14.05 -16.14 -0.31
N GLY A 198 -13.73 -16.83 0.78
CA GLY A 198 -12.62 -17.76 0.88
C GLY A 198 -11.23 -17.12 1.05
N ALA A 199 -11.14 -15.81 1.20
CA ALA A 199 -9.84 -15.16 1.42
C ALA A 199 -9.26 -15.55 2.78
N GLY A 200 -7.95 -15.88 2.79
CA GLY A 200 -7.23 -16.26 3.99
C GLY A 200 -7.54 -17.67 4.52
N LEU A 201 -8.38 -18.45 3.83
CA LEU A 201 -8.62 -19.86 4.19
C LEU A 201 -7.43 -20.74 3.72
N PRO A 202 -7.14 -21.84 4.43
CA PRO A 202 -6.07 -22.75 4.02
C PRO A 202 -6.24 -23.23 2.58
N GLY A 203 -5.19 -23.03 1.76
CA GLY A 203 -5.19 -23.41 0.35
C GLY A 203 -5.94 -22.45 -0.59
N SER A 204 -6.55 -21.41 -0.10
CA SER A 204 -7.16 -20.38 -0.95
C SER A 204 -6.08 -19.53 -1.63
N PRO A 205 -6.19 -19.30 -2.94
CA PRO A 205 -5.32 -18.37 -3.65
C PRO A 205 -5.76 -16.90 -3.46
N ILE A 206 -6.87 -16.65 -2.76
CA ILE A 206 -7.45 -15.31 -2.61
C ILE A 206 -6.87 -14.63 -1.37
N PHE A 207 -6.33 -13.43 -1.58
CA PHE A 207 -5.94 -12.51 -0.51
C PHE A 207 -7.00 -11.42 -0.37
N ALA A 208 -7.13 -10.83 0.81
CA ALA A 208 -8.03 -9.69 1.01
C ALA A 208 -7.39 -8.64 1.92
N PHE A 209 -7.68 -7.39 1.60
CA PHE A 209 -7.27 -6.22 2.36
C PHE A 209 -8.53 -5.43 2.71
N ASN A 210 -8.74 -5.16 4.00
CA ASN A 210 -9.83 -4.32 4.48
C ASN A 210 -9.31 -2.92 4.76
N ASP A 211 -9.92 -1.95 4.11
CA ASP A 211 -9.74 -0.55 4.42
C ASP A 211 -11.01 -0.03 5.10
N THR A 212 -10.94 0.09 6.43
CA THR A 212 -12.11 0.41 7.26
C THR A 212 -12.57 1.86 7.08
N TRP A 213 -11.65 2.79 6.81
CA TRP A 213 -11.97 4.20 6.64
C TRP A 213 -12.50 4.51 5.24
N GLU A 214 -12.21 3.67 4.24
CA GLU A 214 -12.83 3.73 2.92
C GLU A 214 -14.10 2.86 2.79
N HIS A 215 -14.46 2.10 3.82
CA HIS A 215 -15.52 1.07 3.76
C HIS A 215 -15.33 0.12 2.56
N LEU A 216 -14.10 -0.31 2.36
CA LEU A 216 -13.66 -1.06 1.18
C LEU A 216 -13.03 -2.39 1.60
N THR A 217 -13.35 -3.45 0.87
CA THR A 217 -12.57 -4.70 0.85
C THR A 217 -12.05 -4.92 -0.55
N THR A 218 -10.74 -5.09 -0.68
CA THR A 218 -10.07 -5.44 -1.93
C THR A 218 -9.68 -6.91 -1.88
N PHE A 219 -10.19 -7.71 -2.82
CA PHE A 219 -9.77 -9.09 -3.03
C PHE A 219 -8.74 -9.13 -4.15
N LEU A 220 -7.59 -9.75 -3.88
CA LEU A 220 -6.51 -9.98 -4.83
C LEU A 220 -6.48 -11.46 -5.19
N VAL A 221 -6.50 -11.74 -6.49
CA VAL A 221 -6.47 -13.09 -7.06
C VAL A 221 -5.26 -13.19 -7.99
N PRO A 222 -4.18 -13.90 -7.59
CA PRO A 222 -3.05 -14.15 -8.46
C PRO A 222 -3.48 -14.93 -9.70
N VAL A 223 -2.87 -14.61 -10.82
CA VAL A 223 -3.03 -15.33 -12.08
C VAL A 223 -1.66 -15.83 -12.58
N ARG A 224 -1.64 -16.69 -13.57
CA ARG A 224 -0.40 -17.29 -14.05
C ARG A 224 0.30 -16.50 -15.14
N GLU A 225 -0.43 -15.67 -15.85
CA GLU A 225 0.05 -15.03 -17.06
C GLU A 225 0.12 -13.50 -16.89
N TRP A 226 1.19 -12.95 -17.41
CA TRP A 226 1.35 -11.52 -17.61
C TRP A 226 0.47 -11.04 -18.78
N SER A 227 0.36 -9.72 -18.93
CA SER A 227 -0.45 -9.11 -19.99
C SER A 227 0.00 -9.47 -21.41
N ASP A 228 1.25 -9.91 -21.58
CA ASP A 228 1.83 -10.34 -22.85
C ASP A 228 1.64 -11.86 -23.11
N GLY A 229 0.89 -12.56 -22.27
CA GLY A 229 0.60 -13.99 -22.39
C GLY A 229 1.74 -14.91 -21.93
N THR A 230 2.83 -14.38 -21.39
CA THR A 230 3.91 -15.21 -20.85
C THR A 230 3.60 -15.59 -19.40
N GLU A 231 4.03 -16.80 -19.00
CA GLU A 231 3.85 -17.27 -17.64
C GLU A 231 4.74 -16.53 -16.65
N ASP A 232 4.21 -16.33 -15.44
CA ASP A 232 4.95 -15.90 -14.25
C ASP A 232 5.75 -17.12 -13.73
N ARG A 233 7.07 -16.96 -13.55
CA ARG A 233 8.02 -18.00 -13.17
C ARG A 233 8.67 -17.74 -11.83
#